data_55838c8a141799b90d7f5d01ba6e04e8
#
_entry.id   55838c8a141799b90d7f5d01ba6e04e8
#
_cell.length_a   1.000
_cell.length_b   1.000
_cell.length_c   1.000
_cell.angle_alpha   90.00
_cell.angle_beta   90.00
_cell.angle_gamma   90.00
#
_symmetry.space_group_name_H-M   'P 1'
#
loop_
_entity.id
_entity.type
_entity.pdbx_description
1 polymer ?
#
loop_
_entity_poly.entity_id
_entity_poly.type
_entity_poly.pdbx_seq_one_letter_code
_entity_poly.pdbx_strand_id
1 'polypeptide(L)'
;MPPLIASLLRPEAYAHPVLSIRLIETHLSWVLLTGSTAYKIKKPLNLGFVDFSTLELRHRACLEELRLNRRLAPALYRDVVPIHGPCEHARLHGDGPVIEWAVRMQEFPEQALLSAALERGVVEPQAFALLAERLARFHAEAAVAPPGSSWGTVAQVGEPALANLTVLEACPAAAAAVPLLRGWSEQTLAHLAPLLEHRRQAGRIRECHGDLHLGNMALLEGVITVFDALEFSPSLRWIDVISDLAFLVMDLERRRRPELAARVLNRWLECSGDYAGMALWRWYVTYRALVRAKVAALRLAQQGGADPAPGPSGDRPALERDLRDYLQLALERGVSPRPSTLVITHGLSGSGKTHLAADLCRRLGWIHLRSDLERKRPFGLPLDRPSPGQVPGLYDPATTRTLYEQTLPDAARAVLGAGWSLIVDATFLLREQRRCMAQVARQLGCRFVILSFPADPGQARVRIDQRRAAGDDASDADASVLAHQQTIGQPPQLTEADRLLSAPVWDAGAAGVTGGSPVRSGRGLNPAPGDDADVALAALIAELAPQNQ
;
A
#
# COMPACT_ATOMS: atom_id res chain seq x y z
N MET A 1 -2.82 -5.51 39.06
CA MET A 1 -3.20 -4.24 38.40
C MET A 1 -2.60 -3.08 39.19
N PRO A 2 -1.91 -2.12 38.57
CA PRO A 2 -1.37 -0.96 39.27
C PRO A 2 -2.45 -0.12 39.94
N PRO A 3 -2.22 0.47 41.15
CA PRO A 3 -3.20 1.29 41.86
C PRO A 3 -3.76 2.43 41.02
N LEU A 4 -2.93 3.12 40.23
CA LEU A 4 -3.31 4.14 39.27
C LEU A 4 -4.42 3.65 38.32
N ILE A 5 -4.21 2.51 37.67
CA ILE A 5 -5.19 1.97 36.70
C ILE A 5 -6.46 1.52 37.41
N ALA A 6 -6.33 0.91 38.60
CA ALA A 6 -7.49 0.50 39.40
C ALA A 6 -8.39 1.70 39.79
N SER A 7 -7.79 2.84 40.13
CA SER A 7 -8.54 4.07 40.47
C SER A 7 -9.23 4.69 39.24
N LEU A 8 -8.62 4.60 38.06
CA LEU A 8 -9.19 5.09 36.79
C LEU A 8 -10.29 4.18 36.19
N LEU A 9 -10.54 3.02 36.80
CA LEU A 9 -11.72 2.21 36.46
C LEU A 9 -13.02 2.68 37.14
N ARG A 10 -12.97 3.80 37.84
CA ARG A 10 -14.12 4.40 38.50
C ARG A 10 -14.67 5.58 37.69
N PRO A 11 -16.01 5.71 37.49
CA PRO A 11 -16.59 6.81 36.70
C PRO A 11 -16.24 8.21 37.24
N GLU A 12 -16.05 8.35 38.55
CA GLU A 12 -15.69 9.60 39.21
C GLU A 12 -14.31 10.14 38.85
N ALA A 13 -13.48 9.33 38.21
CA ALA A 13 -12.16 9.76 37.72
C ALA A 13 -12.25 10.70 36.51
N TYR A 14 -13.42 10.82 35.89
CA TYR A 14 -13.63 11.54 34.61
C TYR A 14 -14.52 12.77 34.80
N ALA A 15 -14.23 13.84 34.03
CA ALA A 15 -15.05 15.07 34.04
C ALA A 15 -16.29 14.97 33.14
N HIS A 16 -16.47 13.88 32.39
CA HIS A 16 -17.59 13.64 31.50
C HIS A 16 -18.39 12.40 31.96
N PRO A 17 -19.65 12.25 31.56
CA PRO A 17 -20.44 11.06 31.88
C PRO A 17 -19.76 9.78 31.31
N VAL A 18 -19.63 8.76 32.14
CA VAL A 18 -19.07 7.45 31.80
C VAL A 18 -20.09 6.38 32.18
N LEU A 19 -20.55 5.63 31.18
CA LEU A 19 -21.51 4.53 31.37
C LEU A 19 -20.81 3.20 31.71
N SER A 20 -19.65 2.96 31.09
CA SER A 20 -18.84 1.78 31.32
C SER A 20 -17.38 2.11 31.04
N ILE A 21 -16.45 1.40 31.71
CA ILE A 21 -15.02 1.54 31.46
C ILE A 21 -14.48 0.16 31.08
N ARG A 22 -13.85 0.07 29.91
CA ARG A 22 -13.15 -1.11 29.46
C ARG A 22 -11.65 -0.84 29.39
N LEU A 23 -10.86 -1.68 30.02
CA LEU A 23 -9.41 -1.64 29.96
C LEU A 23 -8.90 -2.54 28.84
N ILE A 24 -8.08 -1.99 27.96
CA ILE A 24 -7.26 -2.75 27.02
C ILE A 24 -5.80 -2.58 27.44
N GLU A 25 -5.13 -3.69 27.66
CA GLU A 25 -3.72 -3.70 28.02
C GLU A 25 -2.86 -4.11 26.83
N THR A 26 -1.88 -3.28 26.48
CA THR A 26 -0.88 -3.57 25.44
C THR A 26 0.50 -3.75 26.08
N HIS A 27 1.52 -4.10 25.28
CA HIS A 27 2.89 -4.21 25.80
C HIS A 27 3.42 -2.89 26.39
N LEU A 28 3.06 -1.74 25.78
CA LEU A 28 3.62 -0.43 26.10
C LEU A 28 2.64 0.52 26.81
N SER A 29 1.34 0.21 26.81
CA SER A 29 0.32 1.14 27.27
C SER A 29 -0.89 0.44 27.86
N TRP A 30 -1.64 1.17 28.68
CA TRP A 30 -3.01 0.88 29.05
C TRP A 30 -3.94 1.81 28.27
N VAL A 31 -5.06 1.31 27.75
CA VAL A 31 -6.07 2.09 27.05
C VAL A 31 -7.41 1.92 27.79
N LEU A 32 -7.91 3.01 28.31
CA LEU A 32 -9.21 3.08 29.02
C LEU A 32 -10.26 3.61 28.05
N LEU A 33 -11.28 2.80 27.76
CA LEU A 33 -12.41 3.14 26.90
C LEU A 33 -13.60 3.49 27.76
N THR A 34 -14.18 4.68 27.57
CA THR A 34 -15.23 5.24 28.44
C THR A 34 -16.59 5.39 27.75
N GLY A 35 -16.72 4.84 26.53
CA GLY A 35 -17.92 4.87 25.69
C GLY A 35 -17.91 5.98 24.63
N SER A 36 -17.21 7.08 24.85
CA SER A 36 -17.05 8.16 23.87
C SER A 36 -15.60 8.63 23.72
N THR A 37 -14.77 8.35 24.70
CA THR A 37 -13.38 8.83 24.78
C THR A 37 -12.47 7.68 25.19
N ALA A 38 -11.34 7.58 24.53
CA ALA A 38 -10.26 6.67 24.88
C ALA A 38 -9.11 7.45 25.50
N TYR A 39 -8.51 6.89 26.55
CA TYR A 39 -7.33 7.44 27.24
C TYR A 39 -6.21 6.42 27.19
N LYS A 40 -5.13 6.74 26.47
CA LYS A 40 -3.95 5.88 26.33
C LYS A 40 -2.85 6.37 27.26
N ILE A 41 -2.43 5.52 28.19
CA ILE A 41 -1.46 5.80 29.26
C ILE A 41 -0.25 4.91 29.02
N LYS A 42 0.94 5.49 28.99
CA LYS A 42 2.21 4.75 28.80
C LYS A 42 2.56 3.97 30.07
N LYS A 43 3.05 2.73 29.90
CA LYS A 43 3.56 1.93 31.03
C LYS A 43 4.94 2.42 31.46
N PRO A 44 5.24 2.51 32.79
CA PRO A 44 6.55 2.88 33.28
C PRO A 44 7.54 1.72 33.13
N LEU A 45 8.16 1.58 31.96
CA LEU A 45 9.06 0.48 31.60
C LEU A 45 10.26 0.98 30.80
N ASN A 46 11.35 0.21 30.86
CA ASN A 46 12.51 0.38 29.99
C ASN A 46 12.85 -0.97 29.36
N LEU A 47 12.76 -1.06 28.04
CA LEU A 47 13.02 -2.26 27.25
C LEU A 47 14.29 -2.13 26.38
N GLY A 48 15.12 -1.11 26.60
CA GLY A 48 16.31 -0.81 25.83
C GLY A 48 16.01 -0.06 24.52
N PHE A 49 15.04 -0.50 23.74
CA PHE A 49 14.58 0.18 22.52
C PHE A 49 13.49 1.23 22.79
N VAL A 50 12.88 1.22 23.96
CA VAL A 50 11.92 2.21 24.46
C VAL A 50 12.19 2.46 25.94
N ASP A 51 12.22 3.74 26.33
CA ASP A 51 12.36 4.16 27.71
C ASP A 51 11.21 5.08 28.13
N PHE A 52 10.30 4.55 28.94
CA PHE A 52 9.18 5.24 29.58
C PHE A 52 9.32 5.24 31.12
N SER A 53 10.52 5.06 31.63
CA SER A 53 10.78 4.88 33.07
C SER A 53 10.39 6.11 33.90
N THR A 54 10.56 7.33 33.39
CA THR A 54 10.23 8.56 34.11
C THR A 54 8.94 9.21 33.60
N LEU A 55 8.28 9.98 34.47
CA LEU A 55 7.07 10.75 34.13
C LEU A 55 7.33 11.69 32.94
N GLU A 56 8.49 12.35 32.94
CA GLU A 56 8.87 13.28 31.86
C GLU A 56 9.03 12.57 30.51
N LEU A 57 9.62 11.38 30.47
CA LEU A 57 9.76 10.58 29.26
C LEU A 57 8.38 10.14 28.73
N ARG A 58 7.46 9.75 29.62
CA ARG A 58 6.10 9.39 29.22
C ARG A 58 5.31 10.60 28.71
N HIS A 59 5.46 11.78 29.33
CA HIS A 59 4.86 13.01 28.83
C HIS A 59 5.33 13.35 27.42
N ARG A 60 6.65 13.33 27.19
CA ARG A 60 7.22 13.55 25.85
C ARG A 60 6.70 12.54 24.83
N ALA A 61 6.62 11.26 25.22
CA ALA A 61 6.07 10.22 24.33
C ALA A 61 4.59 10.48 24.00
N CYS A 62 3.77 10.92 24.96
CA CYS A 62 2.38 11.30 24.70
C CYS A 62 2.27 12.49 23.74
N LEU A 63 3.09 13.52 23.91
CA LEU A 63 3.11 14.68 23.00
C LEU A 63 3.57 14.29 21.60
N GLU A 64 4.58 13.43 21.50
CA GLU A 64 5.08 12.94 20.22
C GLU A 64 4.05 12.03 19.53
N GLU A 65 3.36 11.16 20.25
CA GLU A 65 2.26 10.36 19.72
C GLU A 65 1.14 11.25 19.16
N LEU A 66 0.76 12.29 19.90
CA LEU A 66 -0.23 13.26 19.46
C LEU A 66 0.21 13.97 18.16
N ARG A 67 1.46 14.46 18.12
CA ARG A 67 2.03 15.14 16.96
C ARG A 67 2.03 14.27 15.71
N LEU A 68 2.52 13.05 15.84
CA LEU A 68 2.67 12.11 14.74
C LEU A 68 1.31 11.69 14.16
N ASN A 69 0.39 11.34 15.04
CA ASN A 69 -0.89 10.77 14.62
C ASN A 69 -1.87 11.81 14.08
N ARG A 70 -1.79 13.07 14.51
CA ARG A 70 -2.60 14.16 13.93
C ARG A 70 -2.36 14.40 12.45
N ARG A 71 -1.24 13.93 11.90
CA ARG A 71 -0.95 14.03 10.46
C ARG A 71 -1.93 13.19 9.61
N LEU A 72 -2.38 12.05 10.13
CA LEU A 72 -3.28 11.13 9.41
C LEU A 72 -4.66 10.98 10.06
N ALA A 73 -4.77 11.23 11.37
CA ALA A 73 -5.99 11.07 12.16
C ALA A 73 -6.28 12.29 13.07
N PRO A 74 -6.38 13.53 12.54
CA PRO A 74 -6.57 14.72 13.39
C PRO A 74 -7.89 14.70 14.17
N ALA A 75 -8.95 14.10 13.64
CA ALA A 75 -10.23 13.97 14.32
C ALA A 75 -10.19 12.94 15.47
N LEU A 76 -9.30 11.95 15.38
CA LEU A 76 -9.18 10.90 16.38
C LEU A 76 -8.37 11.35 17.59
N TYR A 77 -7.22 12.02 17.39
CA TYR A 77 -6.29 12.44 18.44
C TYR A 77 -6.59 13.85 18.93
N ARG A 78 -7.15 13.99 20.13
CA ARG A 78 -7.62 15.26 20.67
C ARG A 78 -6.50 16.08 21.34
N ASP A 79 -5.93 15.57 22.42
CA ASP A 79 -4.87 16.24 23.21
C ASP A 79 -4.16 15.27 24.15
N VAL A 80 -3.20 15.81 24.92
CA VAL A 80 -2.56 15.14 26.05
C VAL A 80 -3.10 15.78 27.33
N VAL A 81 -3.59 14.95 28.23
CA VAL A 81 -4.22 15.39 29.50
C VAL A 81 -3.44 14.87 30.70
N PRO A 82 -3.30 15.69 31.76
CA PRO A 82 -2.70 15.25 32.99
C PRO A 82 -3.66 14.36 33.80
N ILE A 83 -3.08 13.47 34.59
CA ILE A 83 -3.75 12.68 35.62
C ILE A 83 -3.25 13.18 36.96
N HIS A 84 -4.17 13.56 37.84
CA HIS A 84 -3.88 14.20 39.12
C HIS A 84 -4.18 13.30 40.32
N GLY A 85 -3.57 13.61 41.46
CA GLY A 85 -3.85 13.03 42.78
C GLY A 85 -2.89 11.90 43.15
N PRO A 86 -3.08 11.23 44.30
CA PRO A 86 -2.37 10.01 44.62
C PRO A 86 -2.90 8.85 43.74
N CYS A 87 -2.07 7.82 43.51
CA CYS A 87 -2.42 6.71 42.60
C CYS A 87 -3.74 6.00 42.95
N GLU A 88 -4.08 5.94 44.25
CA GLU A 88 -5.31 5.29 44.76
C GLU A 88 -6.59 6.11 44.51
N HIS A 89 -6.43 7.40 44.17
CA HIS A 89 -7.49 8.35 43.92
C HIS A 89 -7.23 9.22 42.68
N ALA A 90 -6.59 8.65 41.68
CA ALA A 90 -6.23 9.33 40.44
C ALA A 90 -7.47 9.84 39.68
N ARG A 91 -7.37 11.05 39.10
CA ARG A 91 -8.44 11.70 38.32
C ARG A 91 -7.90 12.41 37.09
N LEU A 92 -8.70 12.42 36.02
CA LEU A 92 -8.43 13.16 34.78
C LEU A 92 -9.00 14.59 34.79
N HIS A 93 -9.29 15.11 35.98
CA HIS A 93 -9.81 16.45 36.21
C HIS A 93 -9.45 16.96 37.62
N GLY A 94 -9.56 18.25 37.82
CA GLY A 94 -9.28 18.90 39.11
C GLY A 94 -7.82 19.38 39.23
N ASP A 95 -7.51 19.92 40.41
CA ASP A 95 -6.21 20.48 40.77
C ASP A 95 -5.44 19.51 41.67
N GLY A 96 -4.14 19.47 41.52
CA GLY A 96 -3.27 18.62 42.32
C GLY A 96 -1.98 18.28 41.59
N PRO A 97 -1.08 17.55 42.22
CA PRO A 97 0.16 17.12 41.55
C PRO A 97 -0.17 16.20 40.39
N VAL A 98 0.51 16.42 39.26
CA VAL A 98 0.43 15.54 38.09
C VAL A 98 1.25 14.29 38.38
N ILE A 99 0.60 13.14 38.32
CA ILE A 99 1.23 11.83 38.59
C ILE A 99 1.41 11.01 37.33
N GLU A 100 0.64 11.30 36.26
CA GLU A 100 0.75 10.61 34.96
C GLU A 100 0.14 11.46 33.83
N TRP A 101 0.35 11.03 32.59
CA TRP A 101 -0.19 11.64 31.38
C TRP A 101 -0.91 10.62 30.52
N ALA A 102 -1.98 11.08 29.86
CA ALA A 102 -2.72 10.27 28.91
C ALA A 102 -2.92 10.99 27.57
N VAL A 103 -2.83 10.27 26.48
CA VAL A 103 -3.31 10.73 25.17
C VAL A 103 -4.81 10.52 25.13
N ARG A 104 -5.58 11.63 24.98
CA ARG A 104 -7.03 11.60 24.86
C ARG A 104 -7.43 11.52 23.40
N MET A 105 -8.24 10.52 23.08
CA MET A 105 -8.67 10.21 21.72
C MET A 105 -10.19 10.06 21.65
N GLN A 106 -10.75 10.18 20.45
CA GLN A 106 -12.12 9.73 20.17
C GLN A 106 -12.16 8.21 20.26
N GLU A 107 -13.09 7.66 21.06
CA GLU A 107 -13.35 6.23 21.05
C GLU A 107 -14.14 5.84 19.81
N PHE A 108 -13.85 4.67 19.27
CA PHE A 108 -14.59 4.05 18.17
C PHE A 108 -14.83 2.56 18.49
N PRO A 109 -15.89 1.96 17.96
CA PRO A 109 -16.21 0.56 18.24
C PRO A 109 -15.15 -0.38 17.64
N GLU A 110 -14.86 -1.48 18.31
CA GLU A 110 -13.88 -2.48 17.88
C GLU A 110 -14.16 -3.01 16.46
N GLN A 111 -15.44 -3.09 16.09
CA GLN A 111 -15.87 -3.48 14.75
C GLN A 111 -15.42 -2.48 13.67
N ALA A 112 -15.08 -1.25 14.02
CA ALA A 112 -14.52 -0.28 13.09
C ALA A 112 -13.04 -0.53 12.77
N LEU A 113 -12.32 -1.34 13.54
CA LEU A 113 -10.97 -1.77 13.15
C LEU A 113 -11.00 -2.36 11.74
N LEU A 114 -10.07 -1.93 10.89
CA LEU A 114 -10.11 -2.25 9.47
C LEU A 114 -10.04 -3.76 9.22
N SER A 115 -9.31 -4.50 10.06
CA SER A 115 -9.28 -5.96 10.00
C SER A 115 -10.67 -6.58 10.19
N ALA A 116 -11.42 -6.14 11.21
CA ALA A 116 -12.76 -6.62 11.47
C ALA A 116 -13.77 -6.15 10.39
N ALA A 117 -13.63 -4.93 9.89
CA ALA A 117 -14.46 -4.41 8.82
C ALA A 117 -14.26 -5.18 7.50
N LEU A 118 -13.02 -5.58 7.18
CA LEU A 118 -12.69 -6.41 6.02
C LEU A 118 -13.29 -7.82 6.12
N GLU A 119 -13.22 -8.45 7.29
CA GLU A 119 -13.81 -9.78 7.54
C GLU A 119 -15.33 -9.76 7.36
N ARG A 120 -15.98 -8.66 7.71
CA ARG A 120 -17.42 -8.46 7.51
C ARG A 120 -17.79 -8.04 6.08
N GLY A 121 -16.82 -7.74 5.21
CA GLY A 121 -17.07 -7.34 3.84
C GLY A 121 -17.73 -5.97 3.67
N VAL A 122 -17.59 -5.07 4.67
CA VAL A 122 -18.23 -3.73 4.65
C VAL A 122 -17.31 -2.62 4.14
N VAL A 123 -16.10 -2.95 3.72
CA VAL A 123 -15.13 -1.97 3.21
C VAL A 123 -15.23 -1.90 1.70
N GLU A 124 -15.67 -0.75 1.19
CA GLU A 124 -15.71 -0.51 -0.24
C GLU A 124 -14.29 -0.47 -0.83
N PRO A 125 -14.03 -1.13 -1.97
CA PRO A 125 -12.71 -1.11 -2.61
C PRO A 125 -12.19 0.30 -2.91
N GLN A 126 -13.09 1.26 -3.17
CA GLN A 126 -12.72 2.65 -3.42
C GLN A 126 -12.07 3.32 -2.20
N ALA A 127 -12.42 2.93 -0.98
CA ALA A 127 -11.80 3.45 0.23
C ALA A 127 -10.28 3.20 0.27
N PHE A 128 -9.82 2.08 -0.32
CA PHE A 128 -8.38 1.79 -0.44
C PHE A 128 -7.67 2.66 -1.48
N ALA A 129 -8.34 3.05 -2.56
CA ALA A 129 -7.76 4.01 -3.52
C ALA A 129 -7.60 5.40 -2.86
N LEU A 130 -8.62 5.86 -2.12
CA LEU A 130 -8.56 7.12 -1.38
C LEU A 130 -7.49 7.09 -0.26
N LEU A 131 -7.35 5.95 0.41
CA LEU A 131 -6.25 5.74 1.38
C LEU A 131 -4.89 5.89 0.69
N ALA A 132 -4.70 5.26 -0.47
CA ALA A 132 -3.45 5.33 -1.22
C ALA A 132 -3.10 6.76 -1.66
N GLU A 133 -4.09 7.55 -2.09
CA GLU A 133 -3.91 8.98 -2.40
C GLU A 133 -3.46 9.79 -1.18
N ARG A 134 -4.13 9.55 -0.04
CA ARG A 134 -3.76 10.21 1.24
C ARG A 134 -2.34 9.82 1.68
N LEU A 135 -1.98 8.55 1.55
CA LEU A 135 -0.63 8.07 1.88
C LEU A 135 0.42 8.65 0.92
N ALA A 136 0.14 8.75 -0.37
CA ALA A 136 1.06 9.36 -1.33
C ALA A 136 1.32 10.84 -0.98
N ARG A 137 0.26 11.58 -0.66
CA ARG A 137 0.37 12.98 -0.19
C ARG A 137 1.13 13.07 1.13
N PHE A 138 0.77 12.25 2.12
CA PHE A 138 1.45 12.17 3.41
C PHE A 138 2.95 11.90 3.24
N HIS A 139 3.35 10.93 2.42
CA HIS A 139 4.75 10.64 2.14
C HIS A 139 5.46 11.78 1.41
N ALA A 140 4.77 12.52 0.54
CA ALA A 140 5.34 13.68 -0.16
C ALA A 140 5.54 14.89 0.76
N GLU A 141 4.65 15.11 1.73
CA GLU A 141 4.66 16.24 2.67
C GLU A 141 5.45 15.95 3.95
N ALA A 142 5.67 14.67 4.30
CA ALA A 142 6.41 14.27 5.49
C ALA A 142 7.83 14.84 5.47
N ALA A 143 8.34 15.20 6.64
CA ALA A 143 9.68 15.76 6.80
C ALA A 143 10.74 14.84 6.18
N VAL A 144 11.68 15.43 5.45
CA VAL A 144 12.83 14.73 4.86
C VAL A 144 13.89 14.53 5.94
N ALA A 145 14.53 13.37 5.94
CA ALA A 145 15.65 13.10 6.84
C ALA A 145 16.72 14.20 6.74
N PRO A 146 17.16 14.80 7.86
CA PRO A 146 18.16 15.86 7.83
C PRO A 146 19.43 15.41 7.12
N PRO A 147 20.07 16.29 6.32
CA PRO A 147 21.37 16.01 5.73
C PRO A 147 22.40 15.59 6.81
N GLY A 148 23.18 14.56 6.52
CA GLY A 148 24.18 14.04 7.47
C GLY A 148 23.63 13.16 8.59
N SER A 149 22.31 12.99 8.71
CA SER A 149 21.74 12.02 9.65
C SER A 149 22.07 10.58 9.26
N SER A 150 22.02 9.66 10.23
CA SER A 150 22.17 8.22 9.98
C SER A 150 20.92 7.57 9.40
N TRP A 151 19.81 8.32 9.31
CA TRP A 151 18.53 7.77 8.86
C TRP A 151 18.59 7.25 7.41
N GLY A 152 18.13 6.03 7.21
CA GLY A 152 18.08 5.40 5.91
C GLY A 152 19.43 4.95 5.34
N THR A 153 20.52 4.97 6.12
CA THR A 153 21.77 4.32 5.73
C THR A 153 21.58 2.81 5.59
N VAL A 154 22.44 2.15 4.82
CA VAL A 154 22.39 0.68 4.62
C VAL A 154 22.37 -0.07 5.96
N ALA A 155 23.16 0.36 6.93
CA ALA A 155 23.18 -0.22 8.28
C ALA A 155 21.81 -0.07 8.96
N GLN A 156 21.25 1.13 8.99
CA GLN A 156 19.95 1.41 9.61
C GLN A 156 18.78 0.69 8.95
N VAL A 157 18.87 0.38 7.66
CA VAL A 157 17.89 -0.44 6.95
C VAL A 157 18.09 -1.93 7.24
N GLY A 158 19.34 -2.38 7.29
CA GLY A 158 19.70 -3.80 7.43
C GLY A 158 19.58 -4.34 8.86
N GLU A 159 20.09 -3.59 9.85
CA GLU A 159 20.17 -4.05 11.25
C GLU A 159 18.81 -4.52 11.82
N PRO A 160 17.71 -3.77 11.71
CA PRO A 160 16.41 -4.22 12.24
C PRO A 160 15.88 -5.45 11.50
N ALA A 161 16.14 -5.58 10.20
CA ALA A 161 15.70 -6.72 9.40
C ALA A 161 16.43 -8.00 9.82
N LEU A 162 17.76 -7.94 9.98
CA LEU A 162 18.59 -9.07 10.41
C LEU A 162 18.35 -9.43 11.87
N ALA A 163 18.12 -8.45 12.75
CA ALA A 163 17.76 -8.67 14.14
C ALA A 163 16.43 -9.46 14.30
N ASN A 164 15.47 -9.29 13.38
CA ASN A 164 14.26 -10.12 13.39
C ASN A 164 14.58 -11.59 13.18
N LEU A 165 15.50 -11.91 12.27
CA LEU A 165 15.94 -13.28 12.00
C LEU A 165 16.66 -13.89 13.20
N THR A 166 17.50 -13.11 13.91
CA THR A 166 18.17 -13.57 15.14
C THR A 166 17.16 -13.98 16.22
N VAL A 167 16.07 -13.22 16.39
CA VAL A 167 14.99 -13.61 17.31
C VAL A 167 14.27 -14.88 16.84
N LEU A 168 14.03 -15.02 15.53
CA LEU A 168 13.36 -16.17 14.95
C LEU A 168 14.19 -17.45 14.98
N GLU A 169 15.53 -17.39 15.07
CA GLU A 169 16.41 -18.54 15.25
C GLU A 169 16.07 -19.38 16.49
N ALA A 170 15.60 -18.73 17.55
CA ALA A 170 15.15 -19.40 18.76
C ALA A 170 13.79 -20.08 18.62
N CYS A 171 13.07 -19.90 17.48
CA CYS A 171 11.75 -20.45 17.24
C CYS A 171 11.82 -21.73 16.40
N PRO A 172 11.51 -22.95 16.95
CA PRO A 172 11.60 -24.19 16.18
C PRO A 172 10.76 -24.19 14.90
N ALA A 173 9.62 -23.52 14.89
CA ALA A 173 8.75 -23.42 13.72
C ALA A 173 9.35 -22.59 12.58
N ALA A 174 10.37 -21.78 12.85
CA ALA A 174 11.07 -20.95 11.85
C ALA A 174 12.42 -21.56 11.39
N ALA A 175 12.88 -22.67 12.00
CA ALA A 175 14.21 -23.24 11.81
C ALA A 175 14.59 -23.50 10.34
N ALA A 176 13.64 -23.97 9.51
CA ALA A 176 13.89 -24.25 8.08
C ALA A 176 13.94 -22.96 7.24
N ALA A 177 13.18 -21.93 7.61
CA ALA A 177 13.05 -20.71 6.83
C ALA A 177 14.18 -19.70 7.11
N VAL A 178 14.64 -19.61 8.36
CA VAL A 178 15.60 -18.57 8.81
C VAL A 178 16.93 -18.59 8.03
N PRO A 179 17.61 -19.74 7.81
CA PRO A 179 18.87 -19.74 7.07
C PRO A 179 18.71 -19.22 5.64
N LEU A 180 17.64 -19.61 4.94
CA LEU A 180 17.34 -19.18 3.58
C LEU A 180 17.08 -17.67 3.51
N LEU A 181 16.23 -17.17 4.43
CA LEU A 181 15.88 -15.76 4.52
C LEU A 181 17.07 -14.89 4.92
N ARG A 182 17.96 -15.39 5.81
CA ARG A 182 19.18 -14.68 6.21
C ARG A 182 20.13 -14.53 5.03
N GLY A 183 20.48 -15.63 4.36
CA GLY A 183 21.39 -15.59 3.21
C GLY A 183 20.85 -14.69 2.10
N TRP A 184 19.56 -14.80 1.78
CA TRP A 184 18.91 -13.92 0.81
C TRP A 184 18.94 -12.45 1.26
N SER A 185 18.63 -12.16 2.53
CA SER A 185 18.59 -10.79 3.05
C SER A 185 19.96 -10.12 3.00
N GLU A 186 21.02 -10.80 3.43
CA GLU A 186 22.38 -10.26 3.42
C GLU A 186 22.87 -9.98 1.99
N GLN A 187 22.66 -10.92 1.06
CA GLN A 187 23.04 -10.75 -0.35
C GLN A 187 22.26 -9.62 -1.02
N THR A 188 20.94 -9.57 -0.77
CA THR A 188 20.06 -8.56 -1.37
C THR A 188 20.39 -7.18 -0.83
N LEU A 189 20.64 -7.04 0.48
CA LEU A 189 21.02 -5.76 1.09
C LEU A 189 22.32 -5.22 0.49
N ALA A 190 23.33 -6.07 0.32
CA ALA A 190 24.59 -5.69 -0.31
C ALA A 190 24.39 -5.22 -1.76
N HIS A 191 23.54 -5.90 -2.53
CA HIS A 191 23.21 -5.53 -3.90
C HIS A 191 22.44 -4.20 -3.98
N LEU A 192 21.53 -3.96 -3.03
CA LEU A 192 20.70 -2.75 -3.00
C LEU A 192 21.40 -1.53 -2.38
N ALA A 193 22.57 -1.68 -1.78
CA ALA A 193 23.27 -0.60 -1.09
C ALA A 193 23.44 0.70 -1.92
N PRO A 194 23.84 0.67 -3.22
CA PRO A 194 23.93 1.89 -4.03
C PRO A 194 22.57 2.57 -4.24
N LEU A 195 21.50 1.80 -4.43
CA LEU A 195 20.15 2.33 -4.61
C LEU A 195 19.61 2.93 -3.32
N LEU A 196 19.82 2.30 -2.17
CA LEU A 196 19.44 2.83 -0.85
C LEU A 196 20.09 4.19 -0.61
N GLU A 197 21.41 4.30 -0.89
CA GLU A 197 22.12 5.57 -0.74
C GLU A 197 21.63 6.63 -1.71
N HIS A 198 21.40 6.28 -2.98
CA HIS A 198 20.80 7.19 -3.96
C HIS A 198 19.43 7.72 -3.49
N ARG A 199 18.55 6.85 -3.00
CA ARG A 199 17.23 7.23 -2.50
C ARG A 199 17.32 8.11 -1.26
N ARG A 200 18.27 7.85 -0.37
CA ARG A 200 18.56 8.69 0.79
C ARG A 200 18.94 10.11 0.37
N GLN A 201 19.84 10.24 -0.62
CA GLN A 201 20.24 11.54 -1.18
C GLN A 201 19.09 12.23 -1.95
N ALA A 202 18.23 11.45 -2.60
CA ALA A 202 17.02 11.94 -3.28
C ALA A 202 15.87 12.33 -2.34
N GLY A 203 16.08 12.32 -1.01
CA GLY A 203 15.08 12.72 -0.02
C GLY A 203 13.89 11.77 0.10
N ARG A 204 14.10 10.46 -0.18
CA ARG A 204 13.06 9.43 -0.05
C ARG A 204 12.96 8.85 1.35
N ILE A 205 13.91 9.18 2.24
CA ILE A 205 13.82 8.88 3.67
C ILE A 205 13.02 9.99 4.34
N ARG A 206 11.88 9.62 4.87
CA ARG A 206 10.87 10.53 5.42
C ARG A 206 10.44 10.13 6.82
N GLU A 207 9.89 11.09 7.58
CA GLU A 207 9.25 10.78 8.86
C GLU A 207 7.89 10.13 8.60
N CYS A 208 7.89 8.84 8.32
CA CYS A 208 6.73 8.04 7.96
C CYS A 208 5.85 7.66 9.18
N HIS A 209 4.91 6.75 9.00
CA HIS A 209 4.13 6.15 10.08
C HIS A 209 4.96 5.12 10.87
N GLY A 210 5.72 4.29 10.17
CA GLY A 210 6.62 3.28 10.72
C GLY A 210 5.96 1.93 11.02
N ASP A 211 4.66 1.90 11.31
CA ASP A 211 3.90 0.68 11.61
C ASP A 211 2.57 0.63 10.84
N LEU A 212 2.65 0.83 9.52
CA LEU A 212 1.51 1.00 8.63
C LEU A 212 0.88 -0.34 8.23
N HIS A 213 0.20 -1.02 9.16
CA HIS A 213 -0.52 -2.26 8.91
C HIS A 213 -2.01 -2.15 9.28
N LEU A 214 -2.83 -3.11 8.84
CA LEU A 214 -4.30 -3.07 9.00
C LEU A 214 -4.77 -3.01 10.45
N GLY A 215 -3.96 -3.49 11.41
CA GLY A 215 -4.26 -3.39 12.83
C GLY A 215 -4.22 -1.95 13.38
N ASN A 216 -3.53 -1.04 12.68
CA ASN A 216 -3.42 0.38 13.01
C ASN A 216 -4.31 1.25 12.10
N MET A 217 -5.42 0.69 11.64
CA MET A 217 -6.40 1.37 10.79
C MET A 217 -7.82 1.08 11.25
N ALA A 218 -8.71 2.06 11.06
CA ALA A 218 -10.13 1.92 11.33
C ALA A 218 -10.97 2.51 10.19
N LEU A 219 -12.12 1.92 9.92
CA LEU A 219 -13.13 2.46 9.01
C LEU A 219 -14.07 3.37 9.81
N LEU A 220 -13.87 4.67 9.72
CA LEU A 220 -14.69 5.68 10.40
C LEU A 220 -15.45 6.49 9.36
N GLU A 221 -16.77 6.49 9.45
CA GLU A 221 -17.66 7.21 8.51
C GLU A 221 -17.35 6.92 7.03
N GLY A 222 -17.02 5.66 6.71
CA GLY A 222 -16.65 5.24 5.36
C GLY A 222 -15.21 5.59 4.94
N VAL A 223 -14.43 6.24 5.80
CA VAL A 223 -13.04 6.63 5.54
C VAL A 223 -12.08 5.74 6.33
N ILE A 224 -11.09 5.14 5.64
CA ILE A 224 -10.02 4.42 6.33
C ILE A 224 -9.10 5.43 7.02
N THR A 225 -9.13 5.45 8.34
CA THR A 225 -8.30 6.33 9.18
C THR A 225 -7.11 5.54 9.72
N VAL A 226 -5.91 6.09 9.57
CA VAL A 226 -4.64 5.47 10.02
C VAL A 226 -4.24 6.11 11.34
N PHE A 227 -3.90 5.29 12.35
CA PHE A 227 -3.54 5.70 13.70
C PHE A 227 -2.40 4.86 14.26
N ASP A 228 -1.90 5.21 15.43
CA ASP A 228 -0.84 4.49 16.18
C ASP A 228 0.52 4.46 15.47
N ALA A 229 0.95 5.64 14.95
CA ALA A 229 2.31 5.82 14.43
C ALA A 229 3.35 5.64 15.53
N LEU A 230 4.53 5.13 15.16
CA LEU A 230 5.62 4.82 16.10
C LEU A 230 6.25 6.08 16.70
N GLU A 231 5.84 6.45 17.92
CA GLU A 231 6.36 7.61 18.64
C GLU A 231 7.71 7.33 19.34
N PHE A 232 7.91 6.10 19.81
CA PHE A 232 9.01 5.75 20.70
C PHE A 232 10.35 5.51 19.98
N SER A 233 10.35 5.29 18.67
CA SER A 233 11.57 4.96 17.91
C SER A 233 11.70 5.78 16.64
N PRO A 234 12.50 6.87 16.64
CA PRO A 234 12.80 7.62 15.42
C PRO A 234 13.38 6.76 14.30
N SER A 235 14.26 5.79 14.62
CA SER A 235 14.89 4.91 13.63
C SER A 235 13.90 4.04 12.86
N LEU A 236 12.75 3.71 13.44
CA LEU A 236 11.72 2.88 12.80
C LEU A 236 10.68 3.70 12.02
N ARG A 237 10.67 5.03 12.15
CA ARG A 237 9.77 5.91 11.39
C ARG A 237 10.49 6.82 10.38
N TRP A 238 11.78 7.15 10.58
CA TRP A 238 12.59 7.82 9.57
C TRP A 238 13.10 6.82 8.55
N ILE A 239 12.23 6.43 7.63
CA ILE A 239 12.40 5.30 6.71
C ILE A 239 12.09 5.69 5.28
N ASP A 240 12.48 4.84 4.34
CA ASP A 240 12.06 4.95 2.95
C ASP A 240 10.53 4.82 2.85
N VAL A 241 9.88 5.69 2.09
CA VAL A 241 8.42 5.66 1.87
C VAL A 241 7.93 4.33 1.33
N ILE A 242 8.77 3.61 0.56
CA ILE A 242 8.46 2.24 0.09
C ILE A 242 8.36 1.26 1.27
N SER A 243 9.20 1.41 2.29
CA SER A 243 9.16 0.55 3.48
C SER A 243 7.84 0.72 4.26
N ASP A 244 7.33 1.94 4.34
CA ASP A 244 6.06 2.22 5.01
C ASP A 244 4.88 1.62 4.23
N LEU A 245 4.81 1.89 2.92
CA LEU A 245 3.78 1.34 2.03
C LEU A 245 3.81 -0.20 1.97
N ALA A 246 5.01 -0.79 1.92
CA ALA A 246 5.19 -2.24 1.85
C ALA A 246 4.57 -2.96 3.05
N PHE A 247 4.49 -2.33 4.21
CA PHE A 247 3.86 -2.92 5.38
C PHE A 247 2.36 -3.14 5.17
N LEU A 248 1.65 -2.14 4.68
CA LEU A 248 0.22 -2.23 4.38
C LEU A 248 -0.06 -3.28 3.30
N VAL A 249 0.68 -3.22 2.20
CA VAL A 249 0.47 -4.13 1.06
C VAL A 249 0.79 -5.58 1.45
N MET A 250 1.88 -5.79 2.20
CA MET A 250 2.25 -7.09 2.77
C MET A 250 1.12 -7.68 3.65
N ASP A 251 0.51 -6.86 4.51
CA ASP A 251 -0.57 -7.34 5.40
C ASP A 251 -1.86 -7.66 4.62
N LEU A 252 -2.17 -6.93 3.54
CA LEU A 252 -3.25 -7.26 2.61
C LEU A 252 -2.99 -8.57 1.87
N GLU A 253 -1.76 -8.78 1.36
CA GLU A 253 -1.36 -10.02 0.70
C GLU A 253 -1.47 -11.23 1.63
N ARG A 254 -0.96 -11.11 2.86
CA ARG A 254 -1.08 -12.14 3.89
C ARG A 254 -2.54 -12.51 4.16
N ARG A 255 -3.46 -11.56 4.13
CA ARG A 255 -4.90 -11.77 4.30
C ARG A 255 -5.60 -12.26 3.04
N ARG A 256 -4.85 -12.65 2.01
CA ARG A 256 -5.34 -13.13 0.72
C ARG A 256 -6.29 -12.13 0.02
N ARG A 257 -5.93 -10.84 0.10
CA ARG A 257 -6.63 -9.75 -0.58
C ARG A 257 -5.70 -9.08 -1.62
N PRO A 258 -5.17 -9.86 -2.61
CA PRO A 258 -4.22 -9.33 -3.62
C PRO A 258 -4.85 -8.23 -4.48
N GLU A 259 -6.17 -8.25 -4.69
CA GLU A 259 -6.88 -7.22 -5.43
C GLU A 259 -6.86 -5.86 -4.72
N LEU A 260 -6.93 -5.83 -3.39
CA LEU A 260 -6.82 -4.61 -2.60
C LEU A 260 -5.35 -4.16 -2.49
N ALA A 261 -4.43 -5.09 -2.34
CA ALA A 261 -2.99 -4.85 -2.35
C ALA A 261 -2.57 -4.15 -3.66
N ALA A 262 -2.96 -4.71 -4.81
CA ALA A 262 -2.70 -4.12 -6.12
C ALA A 262 -3.37 -2.74 -6.29
N ARG A 263 -4.60 -2.55 -5.79
CA ARG A 263 -5.32 -1.27 -5.84
C ARG A 263 -4.57 -0.17 -5.07
N VAL A 264 -4.14 -0.47 -3.84
CA VAL A 264 -3.35 0.47 -3.03
C VAL A 264 -2.05 0.81 -3.73
N LEU A 265 -1.31 -0.20 -4.19
CA LEU A 265 -0.01 0.00 -4.81
C LEU A 265 -0.12 0.77 -6.13
N ASN A 266 -1.07 0.41 -7.01
CA ASN A 266 -1.31 1.12 -8.26
C ASN A 266 -1.61 2.59 -8.02
N ARG A 267 -2.58 2.88 -7.13
CA ARG A 267 -2.98 4.28 -6.91
C ARG A 267 -1.87 5.09 -6.26
N TRP A 268 -1.11 4.50 -5.33
CA TRP A 268 0.05 5.16 -4.74
C TRP A 268 1.14 5.45 -5.78
N LEU A 269 1.46 4.50 -6.66
CA LEU A 269 2.43 4.67 -7.75
C LEU A 269 1.97 5.74 -8.76
N GLU A 270 0.71 5.74 -9.14
CA GLU A 270 0.13 6.77 -9.98
C GLU A 270 0.30 8.18 -9.37
N CYS A 271 0.00 8.34 -8.08
CA CYS A 271 0.14 9.63 -7.41
C CYS A 271 1.59 10.05 -7.19
N SER A 272 2.46 9.12 -6.75
CA SER A 272 3.84 9.42 -6.37
C SER A 272 4.83 9.44 -7.53
N GLY A 273 4.59 8.63 -8.58
CA GLY A 273 5.53 8.37 -9.67
C GLY A 273 6.79 7.58 -9.25
N ASP A 274 6.83 7.06 -8.05
CA ASP A 274 8.03 6.41 -7.50
C ASP A 274 8.16 4.94 -7.95
N TYR A 275 8.04 4.71 -9.25
CA TYR A 275 8.23 3.36 -9.82
C TYR A 275 9.66 2.84 -9.59
N ALA A 276 10.67 3.72 -9.58
CA ALA A 276 12.05 3.33 -9.27
C ALA A 276 12.20 2.71 -7.87
N GLY A 277 11.38 3.14 -6.92
CA GLY A 277 11.34 2.57 -5.57
C GLY A 277 10.93 1.10 -5.52
N MET A 278 10.24 0.60 -6.55
CA MET A 278 9.85 -0.80 -6.65
C MET A 278 11.05 -1.76 -6.68
N ALA A 279 12.24 -1.31 -7.05
CA ALA A 279 13.45 -2.11 -6.95
C ALA A 279 13.79 -2.54 -5.50
N LEU A 280 13.31 -1.79 -4.49
CA LEU A 280 13.44 -2.12 -3.06
C LEU A 280 12.28 -2.98 -2.52
N TRP A 281 11.25 -3.20 -3.34
CA TRP A 281 9.97 -3.76 -2.89
C TRP A 281 10.10 -5.11 -2.21
N ARG A 282 10.79 -6.06 -2.85
CA ARG A 282 10.98 -7.42 -2.32
C ARG A 282 11.68 -7.41 -0.96
N TRP A 283 12.69 -6.54 -0.81
CA TRP A 283 13.40 -6.35 0.45
C TRP A 283 12.45 -5.92 1.56
N TYR A 284 11.69 -4.85 1.32
CA TYR A 284 10.84 -4.29 2.37
C TYR A 284 9.63 -5.17 2.70
N VAL A 285 9.00 -5.80 1.72
CA VAL A 285 7.90 -6.75 1.98
C VAL A 285 8.39 -7.93 2.83
N THR A 286 9.55 -8.50 2.49
CA THR A 286 10.17 -9.58 3.27
C THR A 286 10.50 -9.12 4.69
N TYR A 287 11.15 -7.97 4.83
CA TYR A 287 11.46 -7.39 6.14
C TYR A 287 10.19 -7.18 6.99
N ARG A 288 9.13 -6.60 6.42
CA ARG A 288 7.89 -6.35 7.17
C ARG A 288 7.15 -7.65 7.54
N ALA A 289 7.20 -8.67 6.70
CA ALA A 289 6.71 -10.00 7.04
C ALA A 289 7.50 -10.60 8.22
N LEU A 290 8.84 -10.46 8.23
CA LEU A 290 9.69 -10.90 9.34
C LEU A 290 9.39 -10.16 10.65
N VAL A 291 9.08 -8.86 10.61
CA VAL A 291 8.63 -8.10 11.79
C VAL A 291 7.38 -8.76 12.40
N ARG A 292 6.38 -9.11 11.58
CA ARG A 292 5.14 -9.74 12.05
C ARG A 292 5.37 -11.17 12.53
N ALA A 293 6.19 -11.94 11.82
CA ALA A 293 6.59 -13.28 12.23
C ALA A 293 7.27 -13.28 13.62
N LYS A 294 8.22 -12.33 13.84
CA LYS A 294 8.86 -12.14 15.16
C LYS A 294 7.85 -11.84 16.25
N VAL A 295 6.91 -10.92 16.02
CA VAL A 295 5.88 -10.58 17.02
C VAL A 295 5.04 -11.80 17.38
N ALA A 296 4.64 -12.61 16.39
CA ALA A 296 3.90 -13.86 16.62
C ALA A 296 4.75 -14.86 17.44
N ALA A 297 6.02 -15.04 17.09
CA ALA A 297 6.93 -15.95 17.81
C ALA A 297 7.15 -15.53 19.27
N LEU A 298 7.35 -14.23 19.55
CA LEU A 298 7.50 -13.70 20.89
C LEU A 298 6.24 -13.91 21.74
N ARG A 299 5.04 -13.72 21.18
CA ARG A 299 3.77 -13.97 21.86
C ARG A 299 3.59 -15.46 22.18
N LEU A 300 3.96 -16.36 21.25
CA LEU A 300 3.94 -17.80 21.49
C LEU A 300 4.88 -18.21 22.63
N ALA A 301 6.08 -17.65 22.68
CA ALA A 301 7.04 -17.91 23.75
C ALA A 301 6.51 -17.44 25.11
N GLN A 302 5.87 -16.28 25.20
CA GLN A 302 5.25 -15.76 26.44
C GLN A 302 4.11 -16.67 26.95
N GLN A 303 3.35 -17.31 26.07
CA GLN A 303 2.29 -18.27 26.47
C GLN A 303 2.81 -19.62 26.92
N GLY A 304 4.05 -19.97 26.60
CA GLY A 304 4.70 -21.22 27.01
C GLY A 304 5.51 -21.13 28.31
N GLY A 305 5.66 -19.94 28.89
CA GLY A 305 6.35 -19.72 30.16
C GLY A 305 5.54 -20.17 31.38
N ALA A 306 6.24 -20.52 32.48
CA ALA A 306 5.63 -20.99 33.74
C ALA A 306 4.79 -19.91 34.46
N ASP A 307 4.92 -18.64 34.06
CA ASP A 307 4.17 -17.50 34.59
C ASP A 307 3.65 -16.68 33.39
N PRO A 308 2.39 -16.96 32.90
CA PRO A 308 1.85 -16.22 31.78
C PRO A 308 1.66 -14.75 32.17
N ALA A 309 2.43 -13.86 31.56
CA ALA A 309 2.25 -12.44 31.74
C ALA A 309 0.80 -12.03 31.38
N PRO A 310 0.15 -11.16 32.16
CA PRO A 310 -1.21 -10.70 31.89
C PRO A 310 -1.21 -9.86 30.60
N GLY A 311 -1.64 -10.46 29.51
CA GLY A 311 -1.87 -9.84 28.22
C GLY A 311 -3.04 -10.53 27.56
N PRO A 312 -3.70 -9.95 26.54
CA PRO A 312 -4.76 -10.64 25.84
C PRO A 312 -4.21 -11.98 25.35
N SER A 313 -4.69 -13.07 25.94
CA SER A 313 -4.37 -14.44 25.53
C SER A 313 -4.89 -14.64 24.11
N GLY A 314 -4.03 -14.30 23.13
CA GLY A 314 -4.29 -14.63 21.74
C GLY A 314 -4.47 -16.15 21.64
N ASP A 315 -5.44 -16.58 20.83
CA ASP A 315 -5.61 -17.99 20.48
C ASP A 315 -4.28 -18.53 19.94
N ARG A 316 -3.64 -19.46 20.68
CA ARG A 316 -2.34 -20.06 20.30
C ARG A 316 -2.35 -20.60 18.87
N PRO A 317 -3.38 -21.35 18.40
CA PRO A 317 -3.51 -21.74 17.01
C PRO A 317 -3.53 -20.58 16.02
N ALA A 318 -4.08 -19.43 16.38
CA ALA A 318 -4.05 -18.25 15.53
C ALA A 318 -2.63 -17.67 15.41
N LEU A 319 -1.89 -17.59 16.51
CA LEU A 319 -0.49 -17.13 16.50
C LEU A 319 0.43 -18.07 15.71
N GLU A 320 0.21 -19.38 15.81
CA GLU A 320 0.95 -20.39 15.03
C GLU A 320 0.65 -20.28 13.53
N ARG A 321 -0.60 -20.01 13.16
CA ARG A 321 -0.97 -19.70 11.77
C ARG A 321 -0.31 -18.41 11.29
N ASP A 322 -0.38 -17.35 12.08
CA ASP A 322 0.23 -16.05 11.76
C ASP A 322 1.73 -16.19 11.50
N LEU A 323 2.45 -16.87 12.40
CA LEU A 323 3.88 -17.12 12.23
C LEU A 323 4.18 -17.84 10.92
N ARG A 324 3.47 -18.91 10.63
CA ARG A 324 3.64 -19.72 9.42
C ARG A 324 3.33 -18.91 8.16
N ASP A 325 2.22 -18.19 8.15
CA ASP A 325 1.77 -17.42 6.99
C ASP A 325 2.75 -16.28 6.67
N TYR A 326 3.28 -15.57 7.69
CA TYR A 326 4.28 -14.52 7.47
C TYR A 326 5.63 -15.08 7.02
N LEU A 327 6.08 -16.21 7.55
CA LEU A 327 7.31 -16.86 7.09
C LEU A 327 7.16 -17.36 5.64
N GLN A 328 6.02 -17.94 5.30
CA GLN A 328 5.72 -18.38 3.94
C GLN A 328 5.72 -17.18 2.96
N LEU A 329 5.05 -16.10 3.33
CA LEU A 329 5.05 -14.87 2.52
C LEU A 329 6.47 -14.32 2.34
N ALA A 330 7.29 -14.30 3.39
CA ALA A 330 8.67 -13.86 3.31
C ALA A 330 9.51 -14.71 2.33
N LEU A 331 9.34 -16.03 2.34
CA LEU A 331 10.00 -16.94 1.40
C LEU A 331 9.53 -16.71 -0.04
N GLU A 332 8.23 -16.61 -0.27
CA GLU A 332 7.64 -16.41 -1.60
C GLU A 332 8.07 -15.07 -2.22
N ARG A 333 8.10 -14.01 -1.43
CA ARG A 333 8.46 -12.66 -1.92
C ARG A 333 9.96 -12.44 -1.98
N GLY A 334 10.70 -12.99 -1.04
CA GLY A 334 12.16 -12.89 -0.98
C GLY A 334 12.85 -13.92 -1.86
N VAL A 335 12.86 -15.16 -1.43
CA VAL A 335 13.70 -16.23 -1.98
C VAL A 335 13.21 -16.77 -3.32
N SER A 336 11.89 -16.96 -3.46
CA SER A 336 11.28 -17.62 -4.62
C SER A 336 10.18 -16.77 -5.27
N PRO A 337 10.52 -15.67 -5.96
CA PRO A 337 9.53 -14.82 -6.59
C PRO A 337 8.83 -15.56 -7.74
N ARG A 338 7.53 -15.28 -7.91
CA ARG A 338 6.76 -15.80 -9.03
C ARG A 338 7.23 -15.17 -10.36
N PRO A 339 7.18 -15.91 -11.48
CA PRO A 339 7.41 -15.33 -12.81
C PRO A 339 6.45 -14.17 -13.07
N SER A 340 6.96 -13.07 -13.59
CA SER A 340 6.16 -11.90 -13.96
C SER A 340 5.86 -11.88 -15.45
N THR A 341 4.77 -11.19 -15.83
CA THR A 341 4.36 -10.98 -17.22
C THR A 341 4.37 -9.50 -17.53
N LEU A 342 4.97 -9.13 -18.67
CA LEU A 342 4.87 -7.79 -19.23
C LEU A 342 3.85 -7.80 -20.36
N VAL A 343 2.82 -6.98 -20.23
CA VAL A 343 1.86 -6.68 -21.31
C VAL A 343 2.06 -5.25 -21.75
N ILE A 344 2.09 -5.02 -23.05
CA ILE A 344 1.93 -3.68 -23.62
C ILE A 344 0.64 -3.62 -24.40
N THR A 345 -0.07 -2.49 -24.34
CA THR A 345 -1.22 -2.24 -25.22
C THR A 345 -0.72 -1.72 -26.57
N HIS A 346 -1.45 -2.00 -27.66
CA HIS A 346 -1.21 -1.44 -28.97
C HIS A 346 -2.52 -0.93 -29.56
N GLY A 347 -2.54 0.27 -30.11
CA GLY A 347 -3.71 0.81 -30.82
C GLY A 347 -3.87 2.32 -30.68
N LEU A 348 -4.77 2.88 -31.48
CA LEU A 348 -5.05 4.32 -31.57
C LEU A 348 -5.61 4.89 -30.26
N SER A 349 -5.44 6.19 -30.03
CA SER A 349 -6.17 6.89 -28.97
C SER A 349 -7.69 6.70 -29.18
N GLY A 350 -8.45 6.58 -28.10
CA GLY A 350 -9.90 6.30 -28.15
C GLY A 350 -10.27 4.82 -28.41
N SER A 351 -9.32 3.88 -28.56
CA SER A 351 -9.62 2.47 -28.80
C SER A 351 -10.03 1.66 -27.56
N GLY A 352 -10.12 2.27 -26.37
CA GLY A 352 -10.53 1.60 -25.14
C GLY A 352 -9.41 0.95 -24.32
N LYS A 353 -8.13 1.15 -24.68
CA LYS A 353 -6.95 0.57 -24.03
C LYS A 353 -6.94 0.74 -22.50
N THR A 354 -7.05 1.99 -22.05
CA THR A 354 -6.97 2.35 -20.62
C THR A 354 -8.06 1.67 -19.81
N HIS A 355 -9.28 1.62 -20.34
CA HIS A 355 -10.41 0.98 -19.67
C HIS A 355 -10.18 -0.52 -19.45
N LEU A 356 -9.84 -1.25 -20.52
CA LEU A 356 -9.57 -2.69 -20.44
C LEU A 356 -8.32 -2.98 -19.64
N ALA A 357 -7.24 -2.22 -19.78
CA ALA A 357 -6.02 -2.38 -18.99
C ALA A 357 -6.28 -2.21 -17.49
N ALA A 358 -7.07 -1.20 -17.09
CA ALA A 358 -7.45 -0.97 -15.71
C ALA A 358 -8.30 -2.14 -15.16
N ASP A 359 -9.25 -2.66 -15.95
CA ASP A 359 -10.07 -3.82 -15.54
C ASP A 359 -9.24 -5.09 -15.38
N LEU A 360 -8.35 -5.38 -16.34
CA LEU A 360 -7.42 -6.50 -16.26
C LEU A 360 -6.49 -6.39 -15.03
N CYS A 361 -5.89 -5.22 -14.80
CA CYS A 361 -5.02 -5.00 -13.64
C CYS A 361 -5.79 -5.22 -12.33
N ARG A 362 -7.03 -4.74 -12.25
CA ARG A 362 -7.89 -4.94 -11.08
C ARG A 362 -8.20 -6.41 -10.82
N ARG A 363 -8.54 -7.18 -11.86
CA ARG A 363 -8.91 -8.62 -11.75
C ARG A 363 -7.70 -9.52 -11.52
N LEU A 364 -6.57 -9.21 -12.17
CA LEU A 364 -5.34 -10.00 -12.08
C LEU A 364 -4.44 -9.60 -10.89
N GLY A 365 -4.71 -8.48 -10.22
CA GLY A 365 -3.84 -7.92 -9.19
C GLY A 365 -2.51 -7.42 -9.76
N TRP A 366 -2.50 -6.86 -10.98
CA TRP A 366 -1.31 -6.40 -11.69
C TRP A 366 -1.11 -4.89 -11.58
N ILE A 367 0.10 -4.42 -11.91
CA ILE A 367 0.42 -3.00 -11.95
C ILE A 367 0.01 -2.40 -13.30
N HIS A 368 -0.56 -1.19 -13.25
CA HIS A 368 -0.98 -0.40 -14.40
C HIS A 368 -0.05 0.81 -14.56
N LEU A 369 0.79 0.82 -15.59
CA LEU A 369 1.66 1.96 -15.92
C LEU A 369 1.06 2.73 -17.10
N ARG A 370 0.61 3.95 -16.84
CA ARG A 370 -0.10 4.80 -17.83
C ARG A 370 0.83 5.84 -18.43
N SER A 371 1.06 5.76 -19.73
CA SER A 371 1.95 6.70 -20.46
C SER A 371 1.49 8.15 -20.36
N ASP A 372 0.17 8.40 -20.32
CA ASP A 372 -0.38 9.77 -20.23
C ASP A 372 -0.01 10.43 -18.89
N LEU A 373 0.00 9.67 -17.80
CA LEU A 373 0.41 10.19 -16.49
C LEU A 373 1.91 10.49 -16.45
N GLU A 374 2.72 9.55 -16.94
CA GLU A 374 4.19 9.69 -16.92
C GLU A 374 4.67 10.78 -17.88
N ARG A 375 3.94 11.06 -18.95
CA ARG A 375 4.20 12.19 -19.85
C ARG A 375 4.00 13.54 -19.15
N LYS A 376 2.95 13.67 -18.33
CA LYS A 376 2.58 14.91 -17.62
C LYS A 376 3.46 15.21 -16.42
N ARG A 377 3.98 14.18 -15.79
CA ARG A 377 4.72 14.28 -14.53
C ARG A 377 5.91 15.23 -14.57
N PRO A 378 6.82 15.19 -15.56
CA PRO A 378 7.95 16.13 -15.65
C PRO A 378 7.54 17.60 -15.81
N PHE A 379 6.32 17.84 -16.28
CA PHE A 379 5.78 19.19 -16.49
C PHE A 379 4.98 19.70 -15.27
N GLY A 380 4.87 18.91 -14.19
CA GLY A 380 4.08 19.29 -13.02
C GLY A 380 2.57 19.45 -13.29
N LEU A 381 2.04 18.80 -14.32
CA LEU A 381 0.65 18.92 -14.72
C LEU A 381 -0.27 18.04 -13.88
N PRO A 382 -1.56 18.41 -13.75
CA PRO A 382 -2.57 17.54 -13.15
C PRO A 382 -2.62 16.17 -13.84
N LEU A 383 -2.62 15.09 -13.04
CA LEU A 383 -2.57 13.72 -13.56
C LEU A 383 -3.96 13.10 -13.76
N ASP A 384 -5.00 13.69 -13.19
CA ASP A 384 -6.37 13.18 -13.13
C ASP A 384 -7.33 13.83 -14.15
N ARG A 385 -6.87 14.81 -14.91
CA ARG A 385 -7.68 15.60 -15.85
C ARG A 385 -6.84 16.08 -17.04
N PRO A 386 -7.46 16.57 -18.11
CA PRO A 386 -6.76 17.11 -19.26
C PRO A 386 -5.82 18.28 -18.88
N SER A 387 -4.78 18.45 -19.67
CA SER A 387 -3.85 19.58 -19.49
C SER A 387 -4.55 20.91 -19.74
N PRO A 388 -4.23 21.99 -18.99
CA PRO A 388 -4.81 23.30 -19.22
C PRO A 388 -4.25 23.91 -20.53
N GLY A 389 -4.95 23.75 -21.62
CA GLY A 389 -4.54 24.26 -22.94
C GLY A 389 -3.38 23.48 -23.58
N GLN A 390 -2.72 24.13 -24.56
CA GLN A 390 -1.52 23.56 -25.18
C GLN A 390 -0.30 23.81 -24.29
N VAL A 391 0.37 22.74 -23.89
CA VAL A 391 1.60 22.79 -23.10
C VAL A 391 2.80 22.56 -24.01
N PRO A 392 3.67 23.59 -24.22
CA PRO A 392 4.84 23.45 -25.08
C PRO A 392 5.73 22.28 -24.64
N GLY A 393 6.20 21.48 -25.58
CA GLY A 393 7.10 20.36 -25.31
C GLY A 393 6.45 19.07 -24.87
N LEU A 394 5.17 19.07 -24.45
CA LEU A 394 4.50 17.88 -23.90
C LEU A 394 4.44 16.71 -24.90
N TYR A 395 4.21 17.01 -26.17
CA TYR A 395 4.12 16.04 -27.26
C TYR A 395 5.26 16.15 -28.27
N ASP A 396 6.32 16.87 -27.94
CA ASP A 396 7.51 16.96 -28.81
C ASP A 396 8.14 15.58 -29.06
N PRO A 397 8.78 15.38 -30.22
CA PRO A 397 9.48 14.12 -30.52
C PRO A 397 10.51 13.73 -29.46
N ALA A 398 11.23 14.68 -28.86
CA ALA A 398 12.21 14.42 -27.80
C ALA A 398 11.54 13.89 -26.53
N THR A 399 10.47 14.54 -26.04
CA THR A 399 9.68 14.10 -24.88
C THR A 399 9.08 12.71 -25.13
N THR A 400 8.54 12.50 -26.33
CA THR A 400 7.96 11.22 -26.72
C THR A 400 9.05 10.12 -26.75
N ARG A 401 10.23 10.41 -27.29
CA ARG A 401 11.35 9.47 -27.29
C ARG A 401 11.77 9.12 -25.86
N THR A 402 12.00 10.10 -24.99
CA THR A 402 12.36 9.90 -23.58
C THR A 402 11.31 9.04 -22.88
N LEU A 403 10.02 9.28 -23.12
CA LEU A 403 8.95 8.48 -22.51
C LEU A 403 9.06 7.00 -22.91
N TYR A 404 9.14 6.69 -24.20
CA TYR A 404 9.09 5.31 -24.71
C TYR A 404 10.43 4.57 -24.61
N GLU A 405 11.57 5.26 -24.65
CA GLU A 405 12.90 4.63 -24.63
C GLU A 405 13.55 4.59 -23.24
N GLN A 406 13.08 5.44 -22.29
CA GLN A 406 13.65 5.54 -20.95
C GLN A 406 12.58 5.38 -19.87
N THR A 407 11.64 6.32 -19.75
CA THR A 407 10.71 6.39 -18.61
C THR A 407 9.88 5.11 -18.44
N LEU A 408 9.19 4.67 -19.51
CA LEU A 408 8.37 3.45 -19.45
C LEU A 408 9.22 2.17 -19.28
N PRO A 409 10.34 1.97 -20.01
CA PRO A 409 11.23 0.83 -19.80
C PRO A 409 11.85 0.78 -18.40
N ASP A 410 12.27 1.91 -17.83
CA ASP A 410 12.88 1.95 -16.49
C ASP A 410 11.85 1.63 -15.40
N ALA A 411 10.64 2.20 -15.49
CA ALA A 411 9.55 1.86 -14.61
C ALA A 411 9.15 0.37 -14.73
N ALA A 412 9.06 -0.15 -15.96
CA ALA A 412 8.75 -1.56 -16.19
C ALA A 412 9.83 -2.48 -15.60
N ARG A 413 11.10 -2.14 -15.77
CA ARG A 413 12.22 -2.91 -15.21
C ARG A 413 12.14 -2.99 -13.68
N ALA A 414 11.84 -1.88 -13.02
CA ALA A 414 11.72 -1.83 -11.58
C ALA A 414 10.51 -2.64 -11.07
N VAL A 415 9.35 -2.52 -11.71
CA VAL A 415 8.12 -3.23 -11.32
C VAL A 415 8.25 -4.74 -11.54
N LEU A 416 8.71 -5.17 -12.70
CA LEU A 416 8.91 -6.59 -13.04
C LEU A 416 9.98 -7.22 -12.14
N GLY A 417 11.09 -6.51 -11.90
CA GLY A 417 12.15 -6.93 -10.98
C GLY A 417 11.66 -7.08 -9.53
N ALA A 418 10.63 -6.34 -9.14
CA ALA A 418 9.94 -6.48 -7.86
C ALA A 418 9.03 -7.72 -7.78
N GLY A 419 8.87 -8.47 -8.88
CA GLY A 419 8.03 -9.66 -8.96
C GLY A 419 6.55 -9.37 -9.24
N TRP A 420 6.21 -8.16 -9.70
CA TRP A 420 4.86 -7.81 -10.15
C TRP A 420 4.73 -7.95 -11.66
N SER A 421 3.59 -8.47 -12.11
CA SER A 421 3.20 -8.37 -13.51
C SER A 421 2.68 -6.97 -13.82
N LEU A 422 2.84 -6.53 -15.07
CA LEU A 422 2.66 -5.14 -15.47
C LEU A 422 1.91 -5.04 -16.78
N ILE A 423 0.95 -4.13 -16.87
CA ILE A 423 0.41 -3.63 -18.13
C ILE A 423 0.90 -2.20 -18.35
N VAL A 424 1.63 -1.98 -19.44
CA VAL A 424 2.01 -0.63 -19.88
C VAL A 424 0.99 -0.14 -20.87
N ASP A 425 0.17 0.81 -20.43
CA ASP A 425 -0.91 1.41 -21.20
C ASP A 425 -0.39 2.61 -21.99
N ALA A 426 -0.14 2.37 -23.27
CA ALA A 426 0.29 3.36 -24.23
C ALA A 426 -0.14 2.94 -25.66
N THR A 427 0.09 3.80 -26.64
CA THR A 427 -0.30 3.49 -28.02
C THR A 427 0.62 2.49 -28.69
N PHE A 428 1.91 2.46 -28.38
CA PHE A 428 2.95 1.59 -28.93
C PHE A 428 2.86 1.39 -30.45
N LEU A 429 2.61 2.45 -31.18
CA LEU A 429 2.36 2.42 -32.63
C LEU A 429 3.60 2.08 -33.44
N LEU A 430 4.80 2.44 -32.95
CA LEU A 430 6.06 2.20 -33.65
C LEU A 430 6.70 0.89 -33.18
N ARG A 431 7.25 0.15 -34.13
CA ARG A 431 7.96 -1.12 -33.84
C ARG A 431 9.15 -0.93 -32.90
N GLU A 432 9.85 0.20 -33.01
CA GLU A 432 10.98 0.52 -32.14
C GLU A 432 10.55 0.65 -30.67
N GLN A 433 9.43 1.31 -30.39
CA GLN A 433 8.87 1.41 -29.05
C GLN A 433 8.56 0.03 -28.45
N ARG A 434 7.99 -0.88 -29.24
CA ARG A 434 7.69 -2.25 -28.81
C ARG A 434 8.96 -3.08 -28.60
N ARG A 435 10.01 -2.84 -29.41
CA ARG A 435 11.34 -3.47 -29.22
C ARG A 435 11.99 -3.10 -27.89
N CYS A 436 11.89 -1.84 -27.45
CA CYS A 436 12.40 -1.42 -26.15
C CYS A 436 11.77 -2.25 -25.01
N MET A 437 10.47 -2.44 -25.04
CA MET A 437 9.76 -3.22 -24.02
C MET A 437 10.07 -4.73 -24.13
N ALA A 438 10.15 -5.27 -25.34
CA ALA A 438 10.59 -6.65 -25.55
C ALA A 438 12.00 -6.92 -25.02
N GLN A 439 12.89 -5.93 -25.10
CA GLN A 439 14.23 -6.03 -24.53
C GLN A 439 14.19 -6.09 -22.99
N VAL A 440 13.35 -5.28 -22.33
CA VAL A 440 13.14 -5.35 -20.87
C VAL A 440 12.68 -6.76 -20.47
N ALA A 441 11.66 -7.29 -21.14
CA ALA A 441 11.13 -8.62 -20.84
C ALA A 441 12.20 -9.71 -20.97
N ARG A 442 12.99 -9.69 -22.07
CA ARG A 442 14.07 -10.64 -22.30
C ARG A 442 15.16 -10.56 -21.24
N GLN A 443 15.57 -9.34 -20.83
CA GLN A 443 16.60 -9.15 -19.81
C GLN A 443 16.20 -9.71 -18.45
N LEU A 444 14.90 -9.69 -18.15
CA LEU A 444 14.35 -10.16 -16.88
C LEU A 444 13.78 -11.59 -16.95
N GLY A 445 13.81 -12.23 -18.12
CA GLY A 445 13.20 -13.55 -18.31
C GLY A 445 11.68 -13.57 -18.12
N CYS A 446 11.02 -12.43 -18.37
CA CYS A 446 9.57 -12.29 -18.21
C CYS A 446 8.85 -12.67 -19.53
N ARG A 447 7.64 -13.23 -19.40
CA ARG A 447 6.74 -13.40 -20.54
C ARG A 447 6.36 -12.04 -21.11
N PHE A 448 6.42 -11.88 -22.45
CA PHE A 448 6.08 -10.63 -23.13
C PHE A 448 4.83 -10.81 -24.00
N VAL A 449 3.83 -9.96 -23.79
CA VAL A 449 2.56 -10.02 -24.52
C VAL A 449 2.24 -8.65 -25.13
N ILE A 450 1.82 -8.62 -26.38
CA ILE A 450 1.22 -7.44 -27.01
C ILE A 450 -0.29 -7.65 -27.07
N LEU A 451 -1.03 -6.75 -26.41
CA LEU A 451 -2.49 -6.69 -26.46
C LEU A 451 -2.91 -5.62 -27.47
N SER A 452 -3.33 -6.05 -28.65
CA SER A 452 -3.70 -5.18 -29.75
C SER A 452 -5.19 -4.83 -29.70
N PHE A 453 -5.48 -3.54 -29.86
CA PHE A 453 -6.83 -2.97 -29.89
C PHE A 453 -7.19 -2.55 -31.32
N PRO A 454 -7.83 -3.44 -32.07
CA PRO A 454 -8.38 -3.04 -33.34
C PRO A 454 -9.46 -1.97 -33.10
N ALA A 455 -9.34 -0.82 -33.73
CA ALA A 455 -10.28 0.27 -33.54
C ALA A 455 -10.74 0.79 -34.91
N ASP A 456 -12.05 0.97 -35.04
CA ASP A 456 -12.62 1.83 -36.08
C ASP A 456 -12.26 3.29 -35.76
N PRO A 457 -11.59 4.01 -36.67
CA PRO A 457 -11.24 5.41 -36.46
C PRO A 457 -12.41 6.33 -36.18
N GLY A 458 -13.60 6.03 -36.76
CA GLY A 458 -14.82 6.79 -36.52
C GLY A 458 -15.29 6.67 -35.07
N GLN A 459 -15.33 5.45 -34.53
CA GLN A 459 -15.68 5.21 -33.13
C GLN A 459 -14.63 5.79 -32.17
N ALA A 460 -13.35 5.68 -32.51
CA ALA A 460 -12.28 6.26 -31.71
C ALA A 460 -12.44 7.78 -31.58
N ARG A 461 -12.81 8.47 -32.67
CA ARG A 461 -13.08 9.92 -32.66
C ARG A 461 -14.25 10.28 -31.76
N VAL A 462 -15.38 9.58 -31.88
CA VAL A 462 -16.56 9.82 -31.02
C VAL A 462 -16.21 9.69 -29.56
N ARG A 463 -15.44 8.64 -29.15
CA ARG A 463 -15.02 8.45 -27.78
C ARG A 463 -14.06 9.53 -27.29
N ILE A 464 -13.16 10.04 -28.13
CA ILE A 464 -12.27 11.16 -27.82
C ILE A 464 -13.09 12.42 -27.55
N ASP A 465 -14.08 12.74 -28.40
CA ASP A 465 -14.92 13.92 -28.24
C ASP A 465 -15.78 13.85 -26.97
N GLN A 466 -16.39 12.68 -26.68
CA GLN A 466 -17.14 12.43 -25.43
C GLN A 466 -16.26 12.60 -24.18
N ARG A 467 -15.07 12.04 -24.16
CA ARG A 467 -14.12 12.14 -23.06
C ARG A 467 -13.68 13.58 -22.81
N ARG A 468 -13.39 14.35 -23.88
CA ARG A 468 -13.06 15.77 -23.75
C ARG A 468 -14.21 16.60 -23.19
N ALA A 469 -15.44 16.27 -23.54
CA ALA A 469 -16.62 16.92 -22.99
C ALA A 469 -16.82 16.62 -21.49
N ALA A 470 -16.48 15.41 -21.05
CA ALA A 470 -16.53 15.02 -19.64
C ALA A 470 -15.43 15.68 -18.79
N GLY A 471 -14.22 15.90 -19.34
CA GLY A 471 -13.12 16.61 -18.68
C GLY A 471 -12.47 15.88 -17.50
N ASP A 472 -12.66 14.57 -17.38
CA ASP A 472 -12.26 13.73 -16.24
C ASP A 472 -11.19 12.67 -16.57
N ASP A 473 -10.54 12.76 -17.75
CA ASP A 473 -9.49 11.82 -18.18
C ASP A 473 -8.13 12.54 -18.31
N ALA A 474 -7.08 11.81 -17.96
CA ALA A 474 -5.69 12.27 -18.08
C ALA A 474 -5.22 12.50 -19.53
N SER A 475 -5.85 11.86 -20.51
CA SER A 475 -5.42 11.92 -21.91
C SER A 475 -5.80 13.22 -22.59
N ASP A 476 -4.81 13.85 -23.24
CA ASP A 476 -4.99 15.09 -24.02
C ASP A 476 -5.21 14.83 -25.52
N ALA A 477 -5.33 13.56 -25.94
CA ALA A 477 -5.48 13.22 -27.35
C ALA A 477 -6.75 13.84 -27.95
N ASP A 478 -6.61 14.49 -29.11
CA ASP A 478 -7.66 15.08 -29.91
C ASP A 478 -7.72 14.46 -31.32
N ALA A 479 -8.58 15.01 -32.16
CA ALA A 479 -8.76 14.53 -33.53
C ALA A 479 -7.48 14.67 -34.39
N SER A 480 -6.64 15.67 -34.13
CA SER A 480 -5.38 15.89 -34.86
C SER A 480 -4.35 14.82 -34.47
N VAL A 481 -4.26 14.50 -33.17
CA VAL A 481 -3.42 13.41 -32.66
C VAL A 481 -3.87 12.07 -33.26
N LEU A 482 -5.18 11.81 -33.32
CA LEU A 482 -5.70 10.58 -33.89
C LEU A 482 -5.33 10.47 -35.39
N ALA A 483 -5.51 11.54 -36.17
CA ALA A 483 -5.14 11.55 -37.58
C ALA A 483 -3.65 11.29 -37.82
N HIS A 484 -2.79 11.92 -37.01
CA HIS A 484 -1.35 11.66 -37.05
C HIS A 484 -1.00 10.20 -36.70
N GLN A 485 -1.63 9.64 -35.67
CA GLN A 485 -1.41 8.24 -35.24
C GLN A 485 -1.75 7.23 -36.36
N GLN A 486 -2.76 7.52 -37.17
CA GLN A 486 -3.13 6.68 -38.32
C GLN A 486 -2.04 6.64 -39.41
N THR A 487 -1.31 7.74 -39.60
CA THR A 487 -0.25 7.81 -40.62
C THR A 487 1.03 7.11 -40.24
N ILE A 488 1.35 7.05 -38.93
CA ILE A 488 2.61 6.49 -38.44
C ILE A 488 2.49 5.04 -37.95
N GLY A 489 1.26 4.54 -37.78
CA GLY A 489 0.99 3.25 -37.16
C GLY A 489 1.62 2.07 -37.90
N GLN A 490 2.35 1.23 -37.21
CA GLN A 490 2.98 0.00 -37.70
C GLN A 490 2.33 -1.18 -36.99
N PRO A 491 1.52 -2.00 -37.68
CA PRO A 491 0.87 -3.17 -37.07
C PRO A 491 1.88 -4.11 -36.39
N PRO A 492 1.57 -4.65 -35.20
CA PRO A 492 2.43 -5.60 -34.53
C PRO A 492 2.48 -6.93 -35.27
N GLN A 493 3.63 -7.61 -35.20
CA GLN A 493 3.83 -8.92 -35.79
C GLN A 493 3.98 -10.00 -34.70
N LEU A 494 3.57 -11.23 -34.98
CA LEU A 494 3.69 -12.38 -34.06
C LEU A 494 5.13 -12.62 -33.57
N THR A 495 6.13 -12.22 -34.37
CA THR A 495 7.54 -12.37 -34.02
C THR A 495 8.06 -11.33 -33.03
N GLU A 496 7.24 -10.35 -32.66
CA GLU A 496 7.67 -9.26 -31.76
C GLU A 496 7.46 -9.60 -30.26
N ALA A 497 6.62 -10.60 -29.95
CA ALA A 497 6.26 -10.98 -28.59
C ALA A 497 6.04 -12.50 -28.47
N ASP A 498 6.01 -13.02 -27.25
CA ASP A 498 5.66 -14.42 -26.98
C ASP A 498 4.20 -14.71 -27.34
N ARG A 499 3.35 -13.70 -27.21
CA ARG A 499 1.95 -13.74 -27.64
C ARG A 499 1.51 -12.39 -28.19
N LEU A 500 0.75 -12.43 -29.27
CA LEU A 500 -0.01 -11.30 -29.80
C LEU A 500 -1.49 -11.63 -29.62
N LEU A 501 -2.16 -10.89 -28.74
CA LEU A 501 -3.58 -11.07 -28.43
C LEU A 501 -4.38 -9.88 -28.98
N SER A 502 -5.58 -10.16 -29.48
CA SER A 502 -6.53 -9.11 -29.84
C SER A 502 -7.47 -8.85 -28.67
N ALA A 503 -7.59 -7.59 -28.31
CA ALA A 503 -8.59 -7.17 -27.32
C ALA A 503 -10.01 -7.40 -27.90
N PRO A 504 -10.97 -7.87 -27.08
CA PRO A 504 -12.36 -7.91 -27.51
C PRO A 504 -12.83 -6.51 -27.87
N VAL A 505 -13.77 -6.41 -28.85
CA VAL A 505 -14.38 -5.14 -29.18
C VAL A 505 -15.26 -4.71 -28.00
N TRP A 506 -14.79 -3.71 -27.28
CA TRP A 506 -15.46 -3.20 -26.07
C TRP A 506 -16.43 -2.08 -26.51
N ASP A 507 -17.72 -2.33 -26.41
CA ASP A 507 -18.74 -1.32 -26.63
C ASP A 507 -19.09 -0.62 -25.30
N ALA A 508 -18.55 0.58 -25.09
CA ALA A 508 -18.77 1.37 -23.88
C ALA A 508 -20.24 1.81 -23.69
N GLY A 509 -21.10 1.60 -24.70
CA GLY A 509 -22.52 1.91 -24.63
C GLY A 509 -23.37 0.92 -23.81
N ALA A 510 -22.83 -0.28 -23.48
CA ALA A 510 -23.56 -1.30 -22.73
C ALA A 510 -23.32 -1.26 -21.20
N ALA A 511 -22.31 -0.53 -20.72
CA ALA A 511 -22.07 -0.32 -19.31
C ALA A 511 -22.75 0.97 -18.83
N GLY A 512 -24.08 0.93 -18.75
CA GLY A 512 -24.87 1.98 -18.09
C GLY A 512 -24.40 2.16 -16.64
N VAL A 513 -24.14 3.41 -16.28
CA VAL A 513 -24.02 3.90 -14.92
C VAL A 513 -25.21 3.42 -14.09
N THR A 514 -25.04 2.34 -13.34
CA THR A 514 -25.96 1.97 -12.26
C THR A 514 -25.16 1.42 -11.09
N GLY A 515 -24.90 2.30 -10.13
CA GLY A 515 -24.82 1.91 -8.74
C GLY A 515 -26.20 1.49 -8.26
N GLY A 516 -26.45 0.17 -8.16
CA GLY A 516 -27.71 -0.37 -7.67
C GLY A 516 -27.75 -1.88 -7.92
N SER A 517 -27.79 -2.67 -6.85
CA SER A 517 -27.98 -4.12 -6.88
C SER A 517 -29.26 -4.50 -7.63
N PRO A 518 -29.25 -5.49 -8.56
CA PRO A 518 -30.48 -6.02 -9.11
C PRO A 518 -31.06 -7.10 -8.18
N VAL A 519 -32.26 -6.84 -7.71
CA VAL A 519 -33.17 -7.84 -7.15
C VAL A 519 -33.55 -8.81 -8.27
N ARG A 520 -33.30 -10.12 -8.07
CA ARG A 520 -33.73 -11.19 -8.98
C ARG A 520 -35.25 -11.33 -8.97
N SER A 521 -35.88 -11.13 -10.11
CA SER A 521 -37.18 -11.74 -10.41
C SER A 521 -37.05 -12.56 -11.68
N GLY A 522 -37.38 -13.83 -11.59
CA GLY A 522 -37.26 -14.79 -12.69
C GLY A 522 -38.31 -14.59 -13.77
N ARG A 523 -37.89 -14.78 -15.01
CA ARG A 523 -38.48 -15.58 -16.09
C ARG A 523 -37.84 -15.24 -17.45
N GLY A 524 -37.52 -16.27 -18.24
CA GLY A 524 -37.44 -16.23 -19.71
C GLY A 524 -36.05 -15.98 -20.31
N LEU A 525 -35.43 -17.05 -20.74
CA LEU A 525 -34.21 -17.15 -21.54
C LEU A 525 -34.29 -16.35 -22.85
N ASN A 526 -33.50 -15.29 -22.94
CA ASN A 526 -32.77 -14.86 -24.13
C ASN A 526 -31.43 -14.31 -23.62
N PRO A 527 -30.25 -14.70 -24.18
CA PRO A 527 -28.98 -14.16 -23.75
C PRO A 527 -28.95 -12.65 -24.04
N ALA A 528 -28.71 -11.87 -22.97
CA ALA A 528 -28.48 -10.43 -23.09
C ALA A 528 -27.11 -10.19 -23.76
N PRO A 529 -26.93 -9.09 -24.52
CA PRO A 529 -25.65 -8.78 -25.22
C PRO A 529 -24.42 -8.57 -24.28
N GLY A 530 -24.49 -8.93 -23.02
CA GLY A 530 -23.39 -8.90 -22.04
C GLY A 530 -22.57 -10.20 -21.93
N ASP A 531 -23.14 -11.34 -22.31
CA ASP A 531 -22.51 -12.65 -22.07
C ASP A 531 -21.25 -12.87 -22.94
N ASP A 532 -21.22 -12.41 -24.17
CA ASP A 532 -20.08 -12.59 -25.07
C ASP A 532 -18.84 -11.75 -24.67
N ALA A 533 -19.04 -10.57 -24.12
CA ALA A 533 -17.95 -9.70 -23.69
C ALA A 533 -17.30 -10.24 -22.40
N ASP A 534 -18.09 -10.76 -21.47
CA ASP A 534 -17.60 -11.38 -20.24
C ASP A 534 -16.87 -12.70 -20.52
N VAL A 535 -17.33 -13.50 -21.48
CA VAL A 535 -16.65 -14.72 -21.94
C VAL A 535 -15.33 -14.39 -22.61
N ALA A 536 -15.28 -13.39 -23.48
CA ALA A 536 -14.05 -12.95 -24.13
C ALA A 536 -13.03 -12.38 -23.13
N LEU A 537 -13.50 -11.64 -22.13
CA LEU A 537 -12.66 -11.12 -21.05
C LEU A 537 -12.13 -12.26 -20.16
N ALA A 538 -12.96 -13.24 -19.83
CA ALA A 538 -12.53 -14.42 -19.07
C ALA A 538 -11.49 -15.23 -19.82
N ALA A 539 -11.63 -15.43 -21.13
CA ALA A 539 -10.64 -16.08 -21.99
C ALA A 539 -9.31 -15.30 -22.01
N LEU A 540 -9.37 -13.97 -22.13
CA LEU A 540 -8.19 -13.11 -22.10
C LEU A 540 -7.48 -13.18 -20.73
N ILE A 541 -8.23 -13.19 -19.63
CA ILE A 541 -7.68 -13.36 -18.28
C ILE A 541 -6.98 -14.72 -18.14
N ALA A 542 -7.61 -15.80 -18.64
CA ALA A 542 -7.02 -17.13 -18.61
C ALA A 542 -5.71 -17.22 -19.42
N GLU A 543 -5.65 -16.54 -20.58
CA GLU A 543 -4.43 -16.46 -21.39
C GLU A 543 -3.32 -15.65 -20.71
N LEU A 544 -3.67 -14.60 -19.96
CA LEU A 544 -2.73 -13.74 -19.27
C LEU A 544 -2.28 -14.32 -17.92
N ALA A 545 -3.13 -15.07 -17.24
CA ALA A 545 -2.80 -15.67 -15.95
C ALA A 545 -1.51 -16.51 -16.03
N PRO A 546 -0.66 -16.48 -14.99
CA PRO A 546 0.53 -17.30 -14.96
C PRO A 546 0.11 -18.77 -15.09
N GLN A 547 0.64 -19.46 -16.11
CA GLN A 547 0.46 -20.90 -16.23
C GLN A 547 1.20 -21.53 -15.05
N ASN A 548 0.47 -22.19 -14.16
CA ASN A 548 1.05 -23.02 -13.12
C ASN A 548 1.80 -24.18 -13.82
N GLN A 549 3.12 -24.06 -13.95
CA GLN A 549 4.01 -25.18 -14.23
C GLN A 549 4.49 -25.77 -12.92
#